data_b8b9248e717eb2be00ea7d063ed918ac
#
_entry.id   b8b9248e717eb2be00ea7d063ed918ac
#
_cell.length_a   1.000
_cell.length_b   1.000
_cell.length_c   1.000
_cell.angle_alpha   90.00
_cell.angle_beta   90.00
_cell.angle_gamma   90.00
#
_symmetry.space_group_name_H-M   'P 1'
#
loop_
_entity.id
_entity.type
_entity.pdbx_description
1 polymer ?
#
loop_
_entity_poly.entity_id
_entity_poly.type
_entity_poly.pdbx_seq_one_letter_code
_entity_poly.pdbx_strand_id
1 'polypeptide(L)'
;MRGIPSAYLFLFFGLVFLVELISYWGIQQLLKNSAYKLKLVCNVINIGVSVGVLSLLLYAFSSPELIRQSRDYHFFYLVVVIGTITLVPKFFFSVMTLLSFFAQLFFTKRFQIIILTGSFVLSFSILLIILYGIFLSRNQVVIKEENLYFDNLPIQFDGFRIVQLSDIHLGTFSNDTRVIQQSVSLVKRLQPDLLLFTGDIVNNFSNEFIGYESYLSQLSAKYGKFAILGNHDYGDYFQWPDSLDKRENLAQIKNGLISSGFQLLLNQSTKIAVNDTSIVLIGVENWGHKPFPQYADLKKAMFNVPGNSFKILMSHDPAHWEAVVVPQTDIPLTLSGHTHGGQFGIKIAGIEFSPIYLAQKYWGGLYKSKNQYLYVNRGLGTIGFDGRIEMNPEITVLILHRTRNR
;
A
#
# COMPACT_ATOMS: atom_id res chain seq x y z
N MET A 1 9.45 10.74 -14.02
CA MET A 1 10.69 10.28 -13.33
C MET A 1 11.89 10.69 -14.14
N ARG A 2 12.90 11.34 -13.53
CA ARG A 2 14.20 11.55 -14.17
C ARG A 2 14.76 10.20 -14.59
N GLY A 3 15.36 10.09 -15.79
CA GLY A 3 15.96 8.85 -16.27
C GLY A 3 16.93 8.25 -15.23
N ILE A 4 16.85 6.93 -14.98
CA ILE A 4 17.80 6.26 -14.10
C ILE A 4 19.18 6.40 -14.75
N PRO A 5 20.20 6.98 -14.06
CA PRO A 5 21.53 7.06 -14.62
C PRO A 5 22.03 5.67 -15.05
N SER A 6 22.70 5.59 -16.20
CA SER A 6 23.20 4.33 -16.77
C SER A 6 24.05 3.53 -15.77
N ALA A 7 24.81 4.21 -14.91
CA ALA A 7 25.62 3.55 -13.87
C ALA A 7 24.77 2.70 -12.91
N TYR A 8 23.57 3.15 -12.52
CA TYR A 8 22.67 2.37 -11.66
C TYR A 8 22.08 1.16 -12.38
N LEU A 9 21.85 1.26 -13.69
CA LEU A 9 21.41 0.13 -14.50
C LEU A 9 22.50 -0.94 -14.59
N PHE A 10 23.76 -0.54 -14.86
CA PHE A 10 24.88 -1.47 -14.87
C PHE A 10 25.06 -2.14 -13.51
N LEU A 11 24.97 -1.38 -12.42
CA LEU A 11 25.06 -1.94 -11.07
C LEU A 11 23.93 -2.94 -10.78
N PHE A 12 22.69 -2.59 -11.15
CA PHE A 12 21.52 -3.46 -10.99
C PHE A 12 21.68 -4.78 -11.77
N PHE A 13 22.00 -4.71 -13.06
CA PHE A 13 22.18 -5.92 -13.88
C PHE A 13 23.39 -6.73 -13.43
N GLY A 14 24.48 -6.07 -12.99
CA GLY A 14 25.63 -6.74 -12.41
C GLY A 14 25.27 -7.51 -11.13
N LEU A 15 24.45 -6.91 -10.25
CA LEU A 15 23.96 -7.56 -9.04
C LEU A 15 23.03 -8.74 -9.36
N VAL A 16 22.09 -8.57 -10.28
CA VAL A 16 21.22 -9.66 -10.74
C VAL A 16 22.04 -10.83 -11.30
N PHE A 17 23.03 -10.54 -12.16
CA PHE A 17 23.92 -11.54 -12.72
C PHE A 17 24.71 -12.29 -11.64
N LEU A 18 25.23 -11.57 -10.63
CA LEU A 18 25.94 -12.20 -9.49
C LEU A 18 25.01 -13.13 -8.69
N VAL A 19 23.78 -12.69 -8.41
CA VAL A 19 22.78 -13.52 -7.72
C VAL A 19 22.51 -14.81 -8.52
N GLU A 20 22.32 -14.70 -9.84
CA GLU A 20 22.10 -15.85 -10.71
C GLU A 20 23.29 -16.80 -10.71
N LEU A 21 24.53 -16.28 -10.81
CA LEU A 21 25.75 -17.08 -10.83
C LEU A 21 25.96 -17.82 -9.50
N ILE A 22 25.79 -17.12 -8.36
CA ILE A 22 26.00 -17.71 -7.03
C ILE A 22 24.91 -18.74 -6.73
N SER A 23 23.65 -18.44 -7.07
CA SER A 23 22.55 -19.41 -6.87
C SER A 23 22.77 -20.67 -7.71
N TYR A 24 23.19 -20.52 -8.97
CA TYR A 24 23.53 -21.65 -9.82
C TYR A 24 24.65 -22.50 -9.19
N TRP A 25 25.72 -21.87 -8.72
CA TRP A 25 26.82 -22.56 -8.05
C TRP A 25 26.36 -23.31 -6.79
N GLY A 26 25.53 -22.70 -5.95
CA GLY A 26 24.91 -23.36 -4.78
C GLY A 26 24.11 -24.60 -5.15
N ILE A 27 23.27 -24.50 -6.20
CA ILE A 27 22.50 -25.63 -6.72
C ILE A 27 23.44 -26.76 -7.19
N GLN A 28 24.55 -26.44 -7.88
CA GLN A 28 25.51 -27.45 -8.33
C GLN A 28 26.16 -28.19 -7.13
N GLN A 29 26.40 -27.48 -6.01
CA GLN A 29 26.91 -28.14 -4.80
C GLN A 29 25.90 -29.11 -4.19
N LEU A 30 24.63 -28.73 -4.12
CA LEU A 30 23.55 -29.61 -3.64
C LEU A 30 23.36 -30.83 -4.54
N LEU A 31 23.44 -30.66 -5.84
CA LEU A 31 23.24 -31.71 -6.83
C LEU A 31 24.49 -32.58 -7.08
N LYS A 32 25.63 -32.30 -6.41
CA LYS A 32 26.92 -32.95 -6.73
C LYS A 32 26.86 -34.48 -6.83
N ASN A 33 26.12 -35.11 -5.91
CA ASN A 33 25.99 -36.58 -5.84
C ASN A 33 24.67 -37.11 -6.45
N SER A 34 23.88 -36.26 -7.14
CA SER A 34 22.60 -36.65 -7.71
C SER A 34 22.76 -37.33 -9.05
N ALA A 35 21.75 -38.09 -9.47
CA ALA A 35 21.71 -38.74 -10.78
C ALA A 35 21.82 -37.71 -11.91
N TYR A 36 22.46 -38.07 -13.02
CA TYR A 36 22.71 -37.21 -14.18
C TYR A 36 21.41 -36.58 -14.73
N LYS A 37 20.34 -37.37 -14.87
CA LYS A 37 19.05 -36.88 -15.36
C LYS A 37 18.49 -35.76 -14.48
N LEU A 38 18.56 -35.91 -13.14
CA LEU A 38 18.10 -34.88 -12.21
C LEU A 38 18.93 -33.59 -12.35
N LYS A 39 20.25 -33.72 -12.43
CA LYS A 39 21.13 -32.56 -12.66
C LYS A 39 20.77 -31.82 -13.95
N LEU A 40 20.58 -32.58 -15.04
CA LEU A 40 20.22 -32.00 -16.33
C LEU A 40 18.90 -31.24 -16.27
N VAL A 41 17.85 -31.83 -15.69
CA VAL A 41 16.54 -31.21 -15.57
C VAL A 41 16.62 -29.93 -14.70
N CYS A 42 17.24 -30.00 -13.52
CA CYS A 42 17.41 -28.83 -12.66
C CYS A 42 18.21 -27.70 -13.34
N ASN A 43 19.26 -28.04 -14.08
CA ASN A 43 20.06 -27.05 -14.80
C ASN A 43 19.28 -26.40 -15.94
N VAL A 44 18.55 -27.17 -16.73
CA VAL A 44 17.73 -26.63 -17.84
C VAL A 44 16.67 -25.69 -17.28
N ILE A 45 15.96 -26.08 -16.22
CA ILE A 45 14.95 -25.23 -15.58
C ILE A 45 15.60 -23.95 -15.02
N ASN A 46 16.67 -24.08 -14.23
CA ASN A 46 17.31 -22.93 -13.59
C ASN A 46 17.86 -21.94 -14.65
N ILE A 47 18.59 -22.43 -15.66
CA ILE A 47 19.13 -21.58 -16.73
C ILE A 47 17.99 -20.96 -17.54
N GLY A 48 16.95 -21.73 -17.90
CA GLY A 48 15.80 -21.21 -18.63
C GLY A 48 15.09 -20.09 -17.89
N VAL A 49 14.86 -20.25 -16.57
CA VAL A 49 14.27 -19.20 -15.72
C VAL A 49 15.20 -17.98 -15.65
N SER A 50 16.50 -18.17 -15.44
CA SER A 50 17.47 -17.07 -15.35
C SER A 50 17.54 -16.26 -16.65
N VAL A 51 17.62 -16.94 -17.81
CA VAL A 51 17.63 -16.30 -19.14
C VAL A 51 16.31 -15.56 -19.36
N GLY A 52 15.18 -16.19 -19.05
CA GLY A 52 13.84 -15.58 -19.20
C GLY A 52 13.70 -14.28 -18.39
N VAL A 53 14.10 -14.31 -17.12
CA VAL A 53 14.04 -13.12 -16.25
C VAL A 53 14.99 -12.01 -16.71
N LEU A 54 16.24 -12.35 -17.05
CA LEU A 54 17.19 -11.37 -17.56
C LEU A 54 16.70 -10.75 -18.88
N SER A 55 16.14 -11.55 -19.78
CA SER A 55 15.56 -11.07 -21.04
C SER A 55 14.37 -10.15 -20.80
N LEU A 56 13.47 -10.52 -19.87
CA LEU A 56 12.32 -9.70 -19.49
C LEU A 56 12.75 -8.35 -18.90
N LEU A 57 13.72 -8.36 -17.98
CA LEU A 57 14.26 -7.13 -17.39
C LEU A 57 14.96 -6.26 -18.43
N LEU A 58 15.80 -6.85 -19.30
CA LEU A 58 16.45 -6.12 -20.38
C LEU A 58 15.42 -5.49 -21.33
N TYR A 59 14.38 -6.23 -21.71
CA TYR A 59 13.29 -5.71 -22.54
C TYR A 59 12.56 -4.56 -21.84
N ALA A 60 12.21 -4.72 -20.57
CA ALA A 60 11.52 -3.69 -19.79
C ALA A 60 12.35 -2.40 -19.66
N PHE A 61 13.66 -2.49 -19.47
CA PHE A 61 14.53 -1.32 -19.37
C PHE A 61 14.89 -0.70 -20.74
N SER A 62 14.90 -1.49 -21.81
CA SER A 62 15.12 -0.99 -23.17
C SER A 62 13.87 -0.35 -23.79
N SER A 63 12.70 -0.61 -23.24
CA SER A 63 11.41 -0.12 -23.71
C SER A 63 10.69 0.69 -22.61
N PRO A 64 11.27 1.82 -22.19
CA PRO A 64 10.74 2.61 -21.06
C PRO A 64 9.32 3.14 -21.33
N GLU A 65 8.91 3.28 -22.58
CA GLU A 65 7.55 3.65 -22.99
C GLU A 65 6.49 2.66 -22.50
N LEU A 66 6.83 1.37 -22.45
CA LEU A 66 5.91 0.33 -21.96
C LEU A 66 5.67 0.41 -20.44
N ILE A 67 6.59 1.03 -19.70
CA ILE A 67 6.51 1.16 -18.23
C ILE A 67 6.18 2.59 -17.81
N ARG A 68 6.81 3.59 -18.45
CA ARG A 68 6.76 4.98 -18.00
C ARG A 68 5.74 5.84 -18.74
N GLN A 69 5.43 5.48 -19.99
CA GLN A 69 4.52 6.24 -20.86
C GLN A 69 3.20 5.50 -21.08
N SER A 70 3.15 4.21 -20.76
CA SER A 70 1.91 3.45 -20.81
C SER A 70 0.93 3.92 -19.73
N ARG A 71 -0.33 4.10 -20.11
CA ARG A 71 -1.45 4.29 -19.18
C ARG A 71 -2.02 2.93 -18.71
N ASP A 72 -1.30 1.85 -18.96
CA ASP A 72 -1.63 0.47 -18.57
C ASP A 72 -0.48 -0.09 -17.73
N TYR A 73 -0.80 -0.58 -16.55
CA TYR A 73 0.17 -1.12 -15.60
C TYR A 73 0.43 -2.62 -15.72
N HIS A 74 -0.27 -3.34 -16.61
CA HIS A 74 -0.15 -4.80 -16.73
C HIS A 74 1.29 -5.27 -16.94
N PHE A 75 2.00 -4.64 -17.90
CA PHE A 75 3.38 -5.01 -18.18
C PHE A 75 4.30 -4.68 -17.00
N PHE A 76 4.11 -3.53 -16.36
CA PHE A 76 4.88 -3.15 -15.16
C PHE A 76 4.71 -4.18 -14.04
N TYR A 77 3.47 -4.53 -13.69
CA TYR A 77 3.21 -5.52 -12.64
C TYR A 77 3.70 -6.91 -13.01
N LEU A 78 3.59 -7.32 -14.28
CA LEU A 78 4.15 -8.58 -14.77
C LEU A 78 5.67 -8.65 -14.51
N VAL A 79 6.41 -7.59 -14.87
CA VAL A 79 7.87 -7.52 -14.66
C VAL A 79 8.20 -7.57 -13.16
N VAL A 80 7.50 -6.80 -12.35
CA VAL A 80 7.73 -6.76 -10.89
C VAL A 80 7.40 -8.11 -10.25
N VAL A 81 6.28 -8.73 -10.60
CA VAL A 81 5.86 -10.02 -10.04
C VAL A 81 6.86 -11.10 -10.42
N ILE A 82 7.19 -11.25 -11.72
CA ILE A 82 8.17 -12.27 -12.20
C ILE A 82 9.55 -12.03 -11.57
N GLY A 83 9.99 -10.77 -11.53
CA GLY A 83 11.25 -10.40 -10.87
C GLY A 83 11.25 -10.79 -9.40
N THR A 84 10.18 -10.47 -8.67
CA THR A 84 10.08 -10.76 -7.23
C THR A 84 10.06 -12.26 -6.93
N ILE A 85 9.22 -13.05 -7.61
CA ILE A 85 9.11 -14.49 -7.36
C ILE A 85 10.38 -15.27 -7.73
N THR A 86 11.21 -14.70 -8.62
CA THR A 86 12.45 -15.38 -9.08
C THR A 86 13.68 -14.85 -8.35
N LEU A 87 13.87 -13.54 -8.28
CA LEU A 87 15.12 -12.98 -7.76
C LEU A 87 15.17 -12.92 -6.23
N VAL A 88 14.04 -12.70 -5.53
CA VAL A 88 14.07 -12.60 -4.06
C VAL A 88 14.47 -13.93 -3.42
N PRO A 89 13.86 -15.09 -3.73
CA PRO A 89 14.32 -16.38 -3.20
C PRO A 89 15.76 -16.69 -3.57
N LYS A 90 16.18 -16.42 -4.83
CA LYS A 90 17.56 -16.65 -5.28
C LYS A 90 18.54 -15.74 -4.56
N PHE A 91 18.19 -14.49 -4.25
CA PHE A 91 19.02 -13.59 -3.47
C PHE A 91 19.32 -14.17 -2.09
N PHE A 92 18.29 -14.59 -1.35
CA PHE A 92 18.49 -15.23 -0.04
C PHE A 92 19.31 -16.50 -0.13
N PHE A 93 19.02 -17.36 -1.12
CA PHE A 93 19.82 -18.55 -1.36
C PHE A 93 21.28 -18.23 -1.67
N SER A 94 21.55 -17.20 -2.48
CA SER A 94 22.91 -16.77 -2.83
C SER A 94 23.69 -16.25 -1.63
N VAL A 95 23.07 -15.41 -0.80
CA VAL A 95 23.70 -14.91 0.44
C VAL A 95 24.09 -16.07 1.36
N MET A 96 23.17 -17.00 1.57
CA MET A 96 23.41 -18.17 2.42
C MET A 96 24.42 -19.15 1.80
N THR A 97 24.47 -19.24 0.46
CA THR A 97 25.49 -20.02 -0.25
C THR A 97 26.89 -19.46 0.00
N LEU A 98 27.06 -18.14 -0.08
CA LEU A 98 28.32 -17.49 0.27
C LEU A 98 28.69 -17.75 1.73
N LEU A 99 27.75 -17.57 2.66
CA LEU A 99 27.99 -17.87 4.08
C LEU A 99 28.38 -19.33 4.30
N SER A 100 27.78 -20.28 3.59
CA SER A 100 28.15 -21.69 3.67
C SER A 100 29.56 -21.96 3.17
N PHE A 101 29.99 -21.21 2.15
CA PHE A 101 31.36 -21.30 1.64
C PHE A 101 32.38 -20.78 2.67
N PHE A 102 32.13 -19.63 3.28
CA PHE A 102 32.99 -19.11 4.35
C PHE A 102 32.98 -20.05 5.57
N ALA A 103 31.87 -20.65 5.92
CA ALA A 103 31.77 -21.62 7.00
C ALA A 103 32.67 -22.86 6.77
N GLN A 104 32.99 -23.22 5.52
CA GLN A 104 33.90 -24.31 5.16
C GLN A 104 35.35 -24.08 5.68
N LEU A 105 35.73 -22.82 5.89
CA LEU A 105 37.07 -22.49 6.45
C LEU A 105 37.21 -22.92 7.91
N PHE A 106 36.08 -23.09 8.62
CA PHE A 106 36.07 -23.39 10.06
C PHE A 106 35.37 -24.70 10.42
N PHE A 107 34.53 -25.25 9.52
CA PHE A 107 33.67 -26.41 9.76
C PHE A 107 33.82 -27.49 8.69
N THR A 108 33.28 -28.67 8.99
CA THR A 108 33.31 -29.82 8.08
C THR A 108 32.42 -29.62 6.83
N LYS A 109 32.76 -30.34 5.77
CA LYS A 109 31.95 -30.37 4.55
C LYS A 109 30.51 -30.82 4.77
N ARG A 110 30.25 -31.67 5.76
CA ARG A 110 28.88 -32.05 6.16
C ARG A 110 28.10 -30.86 6.68
N PHE A 111 28.72 -30.01 7.47
CA PHE A 111 28.10 -28.79 7.97
C PHE A 111 27.75 -27.81 6.86
N GLN A 112 28.62 -27.64 5.88
CA GLN A 112 28.33 -26.85 4.66
C GLN A 112 27.08 -27.36 3.94
N ILE A 113 26.96 -28.67 3.72
CA ILE A 113 25.78 -29.26 3.06
C ILE A 113 24.51 -28.99 3.86
N ILE A 114 24.58 -29.08 5.19
CA ILE A 114 23.42 -28.77 6.06
C ILE A 114 22.99 -27.30 5.88
N ILE A 115 23.93 -26.35 5.88
CA ILE A 115 23.63 -24.92 5.63
C ILE A 115 22.99 -24.75 4.25
N LEU A 116 23.55 -25.33 3.20
CA LEU A 116 23.02 -25.22 1.84
C LEU A 116 21.61 -25.81 1.70
N THR A 117 21.39 -27.00 2.33
CA THR A 117 20.04 -27.62 2.30
C THR A 117 19.03 -26.76 3.06
N GLY A 118 19.42 -26.27 4.26
CA GLY A 118 18.59 -25.33 5.04
C GLY A 118 18.28 -24.04 4.27
N SER A 119 19.28 -23.51 3.55
CA SER A 119 19.14 -22.32 2.71
C SER A 119 18.18 -22.54 1.54
N PHE A 120 18.23 -23.72 0.92
CA PHE A 120 17.29 -24.06 -0.16
C PHE A 120 15.87 -24.16 0.38
N VAL A 121 15.66 -24.82 1.54
CA VAL A 121 14.34 -24.91 2.18
C VAL A 121 13.83 -23.52 2.56
N LEU A 122 14.67 -22.66 3.13
CA LEU A 122 14.31 -21.28 3.47
C LEU A 122 13.90 -20.49 2.23
N SER A 123 14.69 -20.55 1.16
CA SER A 123 14.41 -19.85 -0.09
C SER A 123 13.13 -20.34 -0.77
N PHE A 124 12.88 -21.64 -0.72
CA PHE A 124 11.63 -22.22 -1.20
C PHE A 124 10.43 -21.78 -0.34
N SER A 125 10.60 -21.69 0.98
CA SER A 125 9.57 -21.14 1.86
C SER A 125 9.27 -19.67 1.58
N ILE A 126 10.30 -18.85 1.32
CA ILE A 126 10.14 -17.45 0.89
C ILE A 126 9.35 -17.38 -0.43
N LEU A 127 9.67 -18.22 -1.40
CA LEU A 127 8.89 -18.31 -2.64
C LEU A 127 7.41 -18.60 -2.36
N LEU A 128 7.11 -19.59 -1.53
CA LEU A 128 5.72 -19.94 -1.17
C LEU A 128 5.00 -18.79 -0.46
N ILE A 129 5.68 -18.06 0.43
CA ILE A 129 5.12 -16.88 1.11
C ILE A 129 4.82 -15.76 0.09
N ILE A 130 5.71 -15.51 -0.87
CA ILE A 130 5.47 -14.52 -1.92
C ILE A 130 4.27 -14.92 -2.78
N LEU A 131 4.19 -16.19 -3.20
CA LEU A 131 3.06 -16.69 -3.97
C LEU A 131 1.74 -16.59 -3.17
N TYR A 132 1.75 -16.93 -1.88
CA TYR A 132 0.62 -16.72 -0.99
C TYR A 132 0.19 -15.25 -0.94
N GLY A 133 1.16 -14.32 -0.84
CA GLY A 133 0.91 -12.88 -0.84
C GLY A 133 0.26 -12.38 -2.12
N ILE A 134 0.69 -12.88 -3.28
CA ILE A 134 0.19 -12.48 -4.60
C ILE A 134 -1.19 -13.07 -4.89
N PHE A 135 -1.38 -14.37 -4.65
CA PHE A 135 -2.60 -15.06 -5.10
C PHE A 135 -3.70 -15.14 -4.06
N LEU A 136 -3.38 -15.11 -2.78
CA LEU A 136 -4.33 -15.33 -1.70
C LEU A 136 -4.49 -14.10 -0.79
N SER A 137 -3.43 -13.67 -0.09
CA SER A 137 -3.52 -12.65 0.96
C SER A 137 -3.99 -11.29 0.42
N ARG A 138 -3.54 -10.88 -0.77
CA ARG A 138 -3.97 -9.60 -1.38
C ARG A 138 -5.48 -9.50 -1.65
N ASN A 139 -6.18 -10.65 -1.68
CA ASN A 139 -7.62 -10.71 -1.95
C ASN A 139 -8.45 -10.91 -0.67
N GLN A 140 -7.83 -11.00 0.49
CA GLN A 140 -8.49 -11.23 1.77
C GLN A 140 -8.72 -9.90 2.49
N VAL A 141 -9.84 -9.25 2.25
CA VAL A 141 -10.21 -8.01 2.96
C VAL A 141 -10.52 -8.31 4.41
N VAL A 142 -9.83 -7.61 5.32
CA VAL A 142 -10.03 -7.71 6.77
C VAL A 142 -10.69 -6.46 7.31
N ILE A 143 -11.49 -6.63 8.38
CA ILE A 143 -12.06 -5.51 9.13
C ILE A 143 -11.20 -5.31 10.38
N LYS A 144 -10.77 -4.06 10.59
CA LYS A 144 -10.12 -3.59 11.82
C LYS A 144 -11.08 -2.67 12.54
N GLU A 145 -11.44 -3.03 13.77
CA GLU A 145 -12.36 -2.23 14.60
C GLU A 145 -11.61 -1.63 15.78
N GLU A 146 -11.81 -0.31 16.00
CA GLU A 146 -11.22 0.45 17.10
C GLU A 146 -12.29 1.24 17.83
N ASN A 147 -12.30 1.16 19.15
CA ASN A 147 -13.16 1.94 20.02
C ASN A 147 -12.39 3.15 20.55
N LEU A 148 -12.82 4.36 20.21
CA LEU A 148 -12.15 5.61 20.55
C LEU A 148 -12.96 6.42 21.53
N TYR A 149 -12.35 6.86 22.64
CA TYR A 149 -13.02 7.56 23.75
C TYR A 149 -12.58 9.01 23.80
N PHE A 150 -13.55 9.93 23.84
CA PHE A 150 -13.34 11.38 23.84
C PHE A 150 -14.20 12.09 24.90
N ASP A 151 -13.62 12.98 25.65
CA ASP A 151 -14.33 13.75 26.69
C ASP A 151 -15.27 14.79 26.08
N ASN A 152 -14.90 15.38 24.96
CA ASN A 152 -15.62 16.44 24.26
C ASN A 152 -16.53 15.97 23.12
N LEU A 153 -16.73 14.66 22.95
CA LEU A 153 -17.66 14.11 21.96
C LEU A 153 -19.09 14.46 22.39
N PRO A 154 -19.93 15.06 21.52
CA PRO A 154 -21.34 15.25 21.82
C PRO A 154 -22.04 13.90 22.07
N ILE A 155 -22.94 13.86 23.05
CA ILE A 155 -23.59 12.60 23.48
C ILE A 155 -24.37 11.90 22.35
N GLN A 156 -24.88 12.67 21.40
CA GLN A 156 -25.61 12.14 20.21
C GLN A 156 -24.72 11.33 19.27
N PHE A 157 -23.39 11.46 19.43
CA PHE A 157 -22.39 10.71 18.68
C PHE A 157 -21.77 9.55 19.50
N ASP A 158 -22.27 9.25 20.68
CA ASP A 158 -21.86 8.04 21.43
C ASP A 158 -22.32 6.78 20.67
N GLY A 159 -21.37 5.92 20.32
CA GLY A 159 -21.59 4.75 19.46
C GLY A 159 -21.58 5.05 17.95
N PHE A 160 -21.24 6.28 17.51
CA PHE A 160 -21.21 6.66 16.09
C PHE A 160 -20.14 5.88 15.34
N ARG A 161 -20.56 5.21 14.25
CA ARG A 161 -19.73 4.28 13.48
C ARG A 161 -19.21 4.93 12.21
N ILE A 162 -17.89 5.10 12.13
CA ILE A 162 -17.19 5.58 10.93
C ILE A 162 -16.54 4.39 10.25
N VAL A 163 -16.79 4.20 8.96
CA VAL A 163 -16.01 3.29 8.13
C VAL A 163 -15.04 4.09 7.29
N GLN A 164 -13.76 3.72 7.35
CA GLN A 164 -12.69 4.30 6.54
C GLN A 164 -12.24 3.30 5.49
N LEU A 165 -12.16 3.77 4.24
CA LEU A 165 -11.49 3.14 3.11
C LEU A 165 -10.34 4.05 2.65
N SER A 166 -9.29 3.47 2.08
CA SER A 166 -8.13 4.21 1.57
C SER A 166 -7.42 3.42 0.48
N ASP A 167 -6.61 4.10 -0.31
CA ASP A 167 -5.59 3.50 -1.17
C ASP A 167 -6.13 2.30 -1.98
N ILE A 168 -7.14 2.56 -2.80
CA ILE A 168 -7.77 1.51 -3.62
C ILE A 168 -6.89 1.16 -4.81
N HIS A 169 -6.26 2.17 -5.46
CA HIS A 169 -5.39 1.96 -6.61
C HIS A 169 -6.02 1.08 -7.69
N LEU A 170 -7.14 1.53 -8.24
CA LEU A 170 -7.99 0.76 -9.17
C LEU A 170 -7.21 0.13 -10.34
N GLY A 171 -6.17 0.81 -10.83
CA GLY A 171 -5.32 0.30 -11.92
C GLY A 171 -4.55 -0.98 -11.58
N THR A 172 -4.39 -1.31 -10.29
CA THR A 172 -3.70 -2.53 -9.86
C THR A 172 -4.56 -3.78 -10.08
N PHE A 173 -5.89 -3.63 -10.03
CA PHE A 173 -6.79 -4.79 -10.10
C PHE A 173 -6.93 -5.37 -11.50
N SER A 174 -6.55 -4.66 -12.56
CA SER A 174 -6.57 -5.20 -13.93
C SER A 174 -7.90 -5.89 -14.30
N ASN A 175 -9.03 -5.24 -13.99
CA ASN A 175 -10.39 -5.75 -14.12
C ASN A 175 -10.80 -6.87 -13.13
N ASP A 176 -9.95 -7.23 -12.18
CA ASP A 176 -10.34 -8.10 -11.07
C ASP A 176 -11.16 -7.33 -10.04
N THR A 177 -12.44 -7.56 -10.01
CA THR A 177 -13.38 -6.82 -9.14
C THR A 177 -13.59 -7.46 -7.76
N ARG A 178 -12.96 -8.61 -7.46
CA ARG A 178 -13.21 -9.39 -6.23
C ARG A 178 -13.03 -8.59 -4.94
N VAL A 179 -11.92 -7.86 -4.80
CA VAL A 179 -11.65 -7.04 -3.61
C VAL A 179 -12.68 -5.93 -3.46
N ILE A 180 -13.04 -5.26 -4.55
CA ILE A 180 -14.03 -4.17 -4.55
C ILE A 180 -15.42 -4.70 -4.21
N GLN A 181 -15.85 -5.81 -4.83
CA GLN A 181 -17.15 -6.45 -4.54
C GLN A 181 -17.22 -6.90 -3.08
N GLN A 182 -16.16 -7.53 -2.57
CA GLN A 182 -16.06 -7.92 -1.17
C GLN A 182 -16.14 -6.71 -0.25
N SER A 183 -15.42 -5.63 -0.57
CA SER A 183 -15.42 -4.39 0.23
C SER A 183 -16.82 -3.74 0.25
N VAL A 184 -17.49 -3.65 -0.90
CA VAL A 184 -18.87 -3.14 -0.97
C VAL A 184 -19.82 -3.98 -0.11
N SER A 185 -19.75 -5.32 -0.21
CA SER A 185 -20.54 -6.23 0.59
C SER A 185 -20.30 -6.07 2.10
N LEU A 186 -19.03 -5.92 2.50
CA LEU A 186 -18.62 -5.71 3.89
C LEU A 186 -19.16 -4.35 4.40
N VAL A 187 -18.95 -3.27 3.67
CA VAL A 187 -19.43 -1.93 4.06
C VAL A 187 -20.94 -1.90 4.22
N LYS A 188 -21.70 -2.54 3.29
CA LYS A 188 -23.15 -2.67 3.42
C LYS A 188 -23.58 -3.38 4.72
N ARG A 189 -22.87 -4.45 5.12
CA ARG A 189 -23.15 -5.17 6.37
C ARG A 189 -22.80 -4.39 7.63
N LEU A 190 -21.77 -3.55 7.54
CA LEU A 190 -21.33 -2.70 8.65
C LEU A 190 -22.31 -1.56 8.95
N GLN A 191 -23.15 -1.17 8.00
CA GLN A 191 -24.16 -0.09 8.12
C GLN A 191 -23.54 1.18 8.76
N PRO A 192 -22.52 1.79 8.14
CA PRO A 192 -21.83 2.93 8.74
C PRO A 192 -22.76 4.15 8.88
N ASP A 193 -22.53 4.90 9.95
CA ASP A 193 -23.10 6.25 10.06
C ASP A 193 -22.41 7.20 9.07
N LEU A 194 -21.08 7.07 8.92
CA LEU A 194 -20.26 7.89 8.03
C LEU A 194 -19.26 7.01 7.27
N LEU A 195 -19.11 7.25 5.97
CA LEU A 195 -18.11 6.58 5.14
C LEU A 195 -17.07 7.60 4.67
N LEU A 196 -15.79 7.36 4.98
CA LEU A 196 -14.69 8.24 4.66
C LEU A 196 -13.68 7.52 3.76
N PHE A 197 -13.29 8.18 2.67
CA PHE A 197 -12.25 7.72 1.76
C PHE A 197 -11.06 8.66 1.84
N THR A 198 -9.90 8.14 2.27
CA THR A 198 -8.72 8.95 2.58
C THR A 198 -7.70 9.03 1.45
N GLY A 199 -8.13 8.89 0.17
CA GLY A 199 -7.31 9.18 -1.01
C GLY A 199 -6.69 7.96 -1.67
N ASP A 200 -5.99 8.21 -2.77
CA ASP A 200 -5.37 7.22 -3.66
C ASP A 200 -6.38 6.23 -4.25
N ILE A 201 -7.35 6.77 -4.99
CA ILE A 201 -8.33 5.95 -5.70
C ILE A 201 -7.72 5.31 -6.95
N VAL A 202 -6.80 6.00 -7.63
CA VAL A 202 -6.10 5.54 -8.83
C VAL A 202 -4.59 5.46 -8.61
N ASN A 203 -3.86 4.83 -9.52
CA ASN A 203 -2.40 4.88 -9.55
C ASN A 203 -1.88 6.19 -10.15
N ASN A 204 -2.51 6.71 -11.21
CA ASN A 204 -2.26 8.01 -11.82
C ASN A 204 -3.38 8.45 -12.78
N PHE A 205 -4.18 7.53 -13.34
CA PHE A 205 -4.98 7.82 -14.53
C PHE A 205 -6.48 7.66 -14.28
N SER A 206 -7.25 8.59 -14.80
CA SER A 206 -8.71 8.57 -14.72
C SER A 206 -9.37 7.35 -15.38
N ASN A 207 -8.74 6.79 -16.43
CA ASN A 207 -9.24 5.59 -17.09
C ASN A 207 -9.21 4.33 -16.20
N GLU A 208 -8.48 4.36 -15.09
CA GLU A 208 -8.48 3.29 -14.08
C GLU A 208 -9.84 3.12 -13.38
N PHE A 209 -10.71 4.14 -13.44
CA PHE A 209 -12.09 4.05 -12.94
C PHE A 209 -12.99 3.14 -13.79
N ILE A 210 -12.68 2.95 -15.08
CA ILE A 210 -13.54 2.24 -16.02
C ILE A 210 -13.89 0.84 -15.49
N GLY A 211 -15.19 0.57 -15.34
CA GLY A 211 -15.70 -0.70 -14.84
C GLY A 211 -15.89 -0.78 -13.32
N TYR A 212 -15.42 0.21 -12.54
CA TYR A 212 -15.53 0.22 -11.07
C TYR A 212 -16.59 1.18 -10.53
N GLU A 213 -17.09 2.12 -11.33
CA GLU A 213 -18.04 3.16 -10.91
C GLU A 213 -19.33 2.56 -10.32
N SER A 214 -19.83 1.49 -10.95
CA SER A 214 -21.06 0.80 -10.50
C SER A 214 -20.90 0.13 -9.14
N TYR A 215 -19.71 -0.27 -8.76
CA TYR A 215 -19.41 -0.81 -7.43
C TYR A 215 -19.25 0.31 -6.39
N LEU A 216 -18.50 1.35 -6.70
CA LEU A 216 -18.26 2.48 -5.80
C LEU A 216 -19.56 3.24 -5.49
N SER A 217 -20.48 3.36 -6.45
CA SER A 217 -21.77 3.98 -6.24
C SER A 217 -22.68 3.21 -5.27
N GLN A 218 -22.48 1.91 -5.09
CA GLN A 218 -23.21 1.08 -4.14
C GLN A 218 -22.77 1.28 -2.67
N LEU A 219 -21.63 1.91 -2.45
CA LEU A 219 -21.20 2.28 -1.11
C LEU A 219 -22.11 3.37 -0.55
N SER A 220 -22.58 3.21 0.68
CA SER A 220 -23.49 4.16 1.33
C SER A 220 -23.25 4.25 2.83
N ALA A 221 -23.62 5.38 3.42
CA ALA A 221 -23.64 5.62 4.86
C ALA A 221 -24.80 6.55 5.22
N LYS A 222 -25.27 6.48 6.47
CA LYS A 222 -26.46 7.20 6.94
C LYS A 222 -26.34 8.72 6.83
N TYR A 223 -25.17 9.27 7.14
CA TYR A 223 -24.90 10.72 7.13
C TYR A 223 -23.98 11.14 5.98
N GLY A 224 -23.81 10.28 4.98
CA GLY A 224 -23.08 10.57 3.75
C GLY A 224 -21.74 9.89 3.63
N LYS A 225 -21.15 10.03 2.45
CA LYS A 225 -19.81 9.54 2.12
C LYS A 225 -18.95 10.68 1.59
N PHE A 226 -17.75 10.80 2.13
CA PHE A 226 -16.81 11.88 1.86
C PHE A 226 -15.46 11.33 1.43
N ALA A 227 -14.77 12.09 0.59
CA ALA A 227 -13.46 11.72 0.10
C ALA A 227 -12.50 12.90 0.07
N ILE A 228 -11.23 12.60 0.23
CA ILE A 228 -10.11 13.46 -0.12
C ILE A 228 -9.28 12.80 -1.22
N LEU A 229 -8.29 13.51 -1.75
CA LEU A 229 -7.33 12.98 -2.71
C LEU A 229 -6.01 12.64 -2.03
N GLY A 230 -5.36 11.54 -2.49
CA GLY A 230 -4.00 11.20 -2.14
C GLY A 230 -3.00 11.63 -3.21
N ASN A 231 -1.72 11.32 -3.01
CA ASN A 231 -0.66 11.77 -3.90
C ASN A 231 -0.73 11.17 -5.31
N HIS A 232 -1.25 9.96 -5.46
CA HIS A 232 -1.40 9.30 -6.75
C HIS A 232 -2.51 9.92 -7.60
N ASP A 233 -3.57 10.45 -6.97
CA ASP A 233 -4.72 11.03 -7.67
C ASP A 233 -4.35 12.30 -8.46
N TYR A 234 -3.25 13.00 -8.10
CA TYR A 234 -2.76 14.18 -8.83
C TYR A 234 -1.97 13.84 -10.09
N GLY A 235 -1.64 12.56 -10.31
CA GLY A 235 -0.87 12.11 -11.48
C GLY A 235 0.57 12.66 -11.52
N ASP A 236 1.16 13.01 -10.36
CA ASP A 236 2.50 13.60 -10.27
C ASP A 236 3.63 12.60 -10.58
N TYR A 237 3.32 11.31 -10.60
CA TYR A 237 4.27 10.23 -10.90
C TYR A 237 4.44 9.95 -12.39
N PHE A 238 3.58 10.57 -13.24
CA PHE A 238 3.61 10.41 -14.69
C PHE A 238 4.16 11.66 -15.37
N GLN A 239 4.89 11.49 -16.47
CA GLN A 239 5.38 12.59 -17.28
C GLN A 239 4.32 12.91 -18.35
N TRP A 240 3.48 13.89 -18.05
CA TRP A 240 2.41 14.31 -18.94
C TRP A 240 2.95 15.03 -20.18
N PRO A 241 2.33 14.84 -21.37
CA PRO A 241 2.68 15.57 -22.58
C PRO A 241 2.58 17.08 -22.38
N ASP A 242 1.51 17.50 -21.71
CA ASP A 242 1.30 18.89 -21.31
C ASP A 242 0.51 19.04 -20.00
N SER A 243 0.36 20.28 -19.55
CA SER A 243 -0.35 20.61 -18.31
C SER A 243 -1.87 20.51 -18.44
N LEU A 244 -2.43 20.53 -19.65
CA LEU A 244 -3.86 20.40 -19.91
C LEU A 244 -4.29 18.96 -19.68
N ASP A 245 -3.60 18.00 -20.29
CA ASP A 245 -3.84 16.56 -20.11
C ASP A 245 -3.85 16.19 -18.62
N LYS A 246 -2.88 16.71 -17.86
CA LYS A 246 -2.81 16.47 -16.40
C LYS A 246 -4.03 17.03 -15.67
N ARG A 247 -4.46 18.26 -16.00
CA ARG A 247 -5.63 18.88 -15.38
C ARG A 247 -6.92 18.15 -15.72
N GLU A 248 -7.08 17.73 -16.98
CA GLU A 248 -8.23 16.96 -17.44
C GLU A 248 -8.30 15.61 -16.74
N ASN A 249 -7.18 14.91 -16.60
CA ASN A 249 -7.08 13.67 -15.85
C ASN A 249 -7.55 13.85 -14.40
N LEU A 250 -7.04 14.87 -13.70
CA LEU A 250 -7.44 15.15 -12.32
C LEU A 250 -8.94 15.52 -12.24
N ALA A 251 -9.45 16.30 -13.20
CA ALA A 251 -10.86 16.65 -13.25
C ALA A 251 -11.74 15.39 -13.44
N GLN A 252 -11.34 14.46 -14.29
CA GLN A 252 -12.04 13.19 -14.51
C GLN A 252 -12.03 12.30 -13.27
N ILE A 253 -10.91 12.22 -12.52
CA ILE A 253 -10.81 11.49 -11.25
C ILE A 253 -11.79 12.08 -10.22
N LYS A 254 -11.80 13.41 -10.07
CA LYS A 254 -12.76 14.10 -9.18
C LYS A 254 -14.21 13.79 -9.57
N ASN A 255 -14.53 13.87 -10.86
CA ASN A 255 -15.85 13.57 -11.39
C ASN A 255 -16.22 12.09 -11.15
N GLY A 256 -15.30 11.15 -11.28
CA GLY A 256 -15.49 9.74 -10.97
C GLY A 256 -15.90 9.50 -9.50
N LEU A 257 -15.25 10.18 -8.56
CA LEU A 257 -15.63 10.14 -7.14
C LEU A 257 -16.98 10.79 -6.89
N ILE A 258 -17.26 11.97 -7.48
CA ILE A 258 -18.54 12.68 -7.34
C ILE A 258 -19.68 11.86 -7.93
N SER A 259 -19.55 11.31 -9.12
CA SER A 259 -20.57 10.49 -9.77
C SER A 259 -20.80 9.17 -9.04
N SER A 260 -19.78 8.67 -8.33
CA SER A 260 -19.93 7.55 -7.39
C SER A 260 -20.63 7.96 -6.08
N GLY A 261 -21.02 9.25 -5.91
CA GLY A 261 -21.77 9.79 -4.78
C GLY A 261 -20.91 10.26 -3.61
N PHE A 262 -19.59 10.39 -3.73
CA PHE A 262 -18.75 10.99 -2.69
C PHE A 262 -18.81 12.52 -2.76
N GLN A 263 -18.80 13.16 -1.58
CA GLN A 263 -18.56 14.58 -1.45
C GLN A 263 -17.07 14.81 -1.23
N LEU A 264 -16.42 15.59 -2.11
CA LEU A 264 -15.00 15.89 -1.99
C LEU A 264 -14.78 17.03 -1.02
N LEU A 265 -13.86 16.84 -0.09
CA LEU A 265 -13.38 17.87 0.83
C LEU A 265 -11.90 18.17 0.52
N LEU A 266 -11.67 19.19 -0.30
CA LEU A 266 -10.34 19.58 -0.77
C LEU A 266 -9.96 20.93 -0.16
N ASN A 267 -9.28 20.91 0.98
CA ASN A 267 -9.03 22.04 1.88
C ASN A 267 -10.34 22.73 2.32
N GLN A 268 -11.30 21.90 2.72
CA GLN A 268 -12.66 22.31 3.10
C GLN A 268 -13.13 21.55 4.33
N SER A 269 -14.17 22.06 4.95
CA SER A 269 -14.87 21.40 6.06
C SER A 269 -16.38 21.40 5.86
N THR A 270 -17.06 20.45 6.49
CA THR A 270 -18.52 20.35 6.52
C THR A 270 -18.99 19.93 7.90
N LYS A 271 -20.25 20.23 8.23
CA LYS A 271 -20.90 19.77 9.46
C LYS A 271 -21.63 18.46 9.22
N ILE A 272 -21.42 17.50 10.09
CA ILE A 272 -22.22 16.27 10.17
C ILE A 272 -23.18 16.44 11.33
N ALA A 273 -24.46 16.55 11.02
CA ALA A 273 -25.51 16.82 12.02
C ALA A 273 -26.22 15.53 12.42
N VAL A 274 -26.39 15.33 13.72
CA VAL A 274 -27.23 14.30 14.33
C VAL A 274 -28.17 15.00 15.30
N ASN A 275 -29.47 14.99 14.99
CA ASN A 275 -30.49 15.75 15.69
C ASN A 275 -30.11 17.26 15.74
N ASP A 276 -30.03 17.84 16.92
CA ASP A 276 -29.72 19.24 17.18
C ASP A 276 -28.23 19.56 17.37
N THR A 277 -27.37 18.56 17.18
CA THR A 277 -25.94 18.64 17.44
C THR A 277 -25.13 18.30 16.19
N SER A 278 -23.91 18.80 16.08
CA SER A 278 -23.01 18.50 14.97
C SER A 278 -21.56 18.34 15.39
N ILE A 279 -20.84 17.55 14.64
CA ILE A 279 -19.38 17.50 14.60
C ILE A 279 -18.88 18.10 13.28
N VAL A 280 -17.60 18.45 13.19
CA VAL A 280 -17.02 19.00 11.97
C VAL A 280 -16.08 17.98 11.33
N LEU A 281 -16.37 17.64 10.08
CA LEU A 281 -15.49 16.85 9.23
C LEU A 281 -14.66 17.81 8.39
N ILE A 282 -13.33 17.65 8.43
CA ILE A 282 -12.34 18.47 7.72
C ILE A 282 -11.62 17.56 6.73
N GLY A 283 -11.46 17.99 5.48
CA GLY A 283 -10.64 17.31 4.48
C GLY A 283 -9.58 18.25 3.93
N VAL A 284 -8.34 17.79 3.92
CA VAL A 284 -7.24 18.47 3.24
C VAL A 284 -6.81 17.72 2.00
N GLU A 285 -6.27 18.44 1.04
CA GLU A 285 -5.57 17.84 -0.10
C GLU A 285 -4.27 17.18 0.36
N ASN A 286 -3.54 16.52 -0.56
CA ASN A 286 -2.34 15.77 -0.18
C ASN A 286 -1.27 16.66 0.45
N TRP A 287 -0.74 16.26 1.63
CA TRP A 287 0.35 16.95 2.30
C TRP A 287 1.65 16.85 1.51
N GLY A 288 2.04 15.68 1.06
CA GLY A 288 3.22 15.45 0.22
C GLY A 288 4.55 15.86 0.85
N HIS A 289 5.62 15.14 0.49
CA HIS A 289 6.99 15.46 0.87
C HIS A 289 7.77 16.00 -0.33
N LYS A 290 8.68 16.95 -0.11
CA LYS A 290 9.61 17.39 -1.16
C LYS A 290 10.36 16.19 -1.74
N PRO A 291 10.51 16.06 -3.07
CA PRO A 291 10.30 17.08 -4.10
C PRO A 291 8.87 17.17 -4.66
N PHE A 292 7.90 16.44 -4.12
CA PHE A 292 6.50 16.47 -4.58
C PHE A 292 5.78 17.74 -4.09
N PRO A 293 4.78 18.22 -4.86
CA PRO A 293 3.98 19.36 -4.47
C PRO A 293 3.21 19.09 -3.17
N GLN A 294 3.08 20.12 -2.34
CA GLN A 294 2.20 20.13 -1.17
C GLN A 294 0.93 20.90 -1.51
N TYR A 295 -0.19 20.20 -1.53
CA TYR A 295 -1.50 20.78 -1.85
C TYR A 295 -2.34 21.09 -0.61
N ALA A 296 -2.01 20.48 0.54
CA ALA A 296 -2.75 20.63 1.78
C ALA A 296 -2.65 22.04 2.36
N ASP A 297 -3.81 22.59 2.70
CA ASP A 297 -3.96 23.87 3.41
C ASP A 297 -4.95 23.68 4.57
N LEU A 298 -4.43 23.29 5.73
CA LEU A 298 -5.25 23.06 6.94
C LEU A 298 -5.86 24.37 7.46
N LYS A 299 -5.19 25.52 7.31
CA LYS A 299 -5.72 26.82 7.73
C LYS A 299 -6.96 27.18 6.92
N LYS A 300 -6.90 26.98 5.60
CA LYS A 300 -8.06 27.17 4.72
C LYS A 300 -9.19 26.20 5.06
N ALA A 301 -8.88 24.92 5.26
CA ALA A 301 -9.87 23.90 5.62
C ALA A 301 -10.58 24.18 6.95
N MET A 302 -9.88 24.79 7.89
CA MET A 302 -10.40 25.18 9.21
C MET A 302 -11.01 26.58 9.26
N PHE A 303 -11.01 27.31 8.16
CA PHE A 303 -11.61 28.64 8.12
C PHE A 303 -13.11 28.56 8.47
N ASN A 304 -13.56 29.34 9.44
CA ASN A 304 -14.93 29.31 9.99
C ASN A 304 -15.32 28.03 10.79
N VAL A 305 -14.38 27.15 11.15
CA VAL A 305 -14.67 26.04 12.05
C VAL A 305 -14.69 26.55 13.49
N PRO A 306 -15.81 26.39 14.23
CA PRO A 306 -15.87 26.85 15.62
C PRO A 306 -14.86 26.11 16.51
N GLY A 307 -14.16 26.85 17.38
CA GLY A 307 -13.09 26.28 18.21
C GLY A 307 -13.55 25.12 19.11
N ASN A 308 -14.77 25.20 19.66
CA ASN A 308 -15.33 24.20 20.57
C ASN A 308 -15.97 22.99 19.89
N SER A 309 -15.98 22.92 18.56
CA SER A 309 -16.53 21.77 17.82
C SER A 309 -15.66 20.54 17.99
N PHE A 310 -16.27 19.36 18.07
CA PHE A 310 -15.57 18.10 17.86
C PHE A 310 -15.17 17.98 16.38
N LYS A 311 -13.90 17.72 16.11
CA LYS A 311 -13.31 17.77 14.76
C LYS A 311 -12.76 16.42 14.36
N ILE A 312 -13.00 16.02 13.12
CA ILE A 312 -12.38 14.85 12.48
C ILE A 312 -11.67 15.34 11.22
N LEU A 313 -10.39 15.02 11.09
CA LEU A 313 -9.58 15.39 9.94
C LEU A 313 -9.32 14.17 9.04
N MET A 314 -9.59 14.29 7.76
CA MET A 314 -9.06 13.42 6.72
C MET A 314 -7.79 14.06 6.11
N SER A 315 -6.66 13.36 6.19
CA SER A 315 -5.39 13.77 5.60
C SER A 315 -4.65 12.53 5.13
N HIS A 316 -4.44 12.41 3.82
CA HIS A 316 -3.91 11.19 3.21
C HIS A 316 -2.56 10.77 3.80
N ASP A 317 -1.57 11.68 3.81
CA ASP A 317 -0.22 11.44 4.33
C ASP A 317 -0.19 11.56 5.87
N PRO A 318 0.14 10.49 6.60
CA PRO A 318 0.19 10.49 8.07
C PRO A 318 1.27 11.42 8.66
N ALA A 319 2.30 11.78 7.88
CA ALA A 319 3.33 12.71 8.35
C ALA A 319 2.79 14.12 8.61
N HIS A 320 1.68 14.51 7.96
CA HIS A 320 0.98 15.75 8.23
C HIS A 320 0.54 15.87 9.71
N TRP A 321 0.15 14.74 10.30
CA TRP A 321 -0.29 14.71 11.70
C TRP A 321 0.81 15.18 12.68
N GLU A 322 2.01 14.63 12.57
CA GLU A 322 3.13 15.00 13.43
C GLU A 322 3.66 16.40 13.11
N ALA A 323 3.74 16.74 11.83
CA ALA A 323 4.34 17.99 11.38
C ALA A 323 3.47 19.24 11.67
N VAL A 324 2.16 19.09 11.56
CA VAL A 324 1.24 20.24 11.59
C VAL A 324 0.10 20.04 12.59
N VAL A 325 -0.61 18.90 12.55
CA VAL A 325 -1.86 18.74 13.29
C VAL A 325 -1.61 18.74 14.80
N VAL A 326 -0.66 17.92 15.26
CA VAL A 326 -0.34 17.81 16.71
C VAL A 326 0.17 19.14 17.29
N PRO A 327 1.13 19.84 16.67
CA PRO A 327 1.67 21.07 17.27
C PRO A 327 0.77 22.29 17.12
N GLN A 328 -0.13 22.33 16.13
CA GLN A 328 -0.85 23.56 15.76
C GLN A 328 -2.36 23.50 16.00
N THR A 329 -2.93 22.35 16.36
CA THR A 329 -4.39 22.17 16.48
C THR A 329 -4.77 21.33 17.68
N ASP A 330 -6.08 21.35 17.98
CA ASP A 330 -6.75 20.52 19.00
C ASP A 330 -7.60 19.40 18.35
N ILE A 331 -7.37 19.05 17.09
CA ILE A 331 -8.16 18.05 16.36
C ILE A 331 -8.02 16.68 17.04
N PRO A 332 -9.10 16.11 17.58
CA PRO A 332 -9.01 14.90 18.40
C PRO A 332 -8.81 13.63 17.56
N LEU A 333 -9.22 13.60 16.29
CA LEU A 333 -9.11 12.43 15.43
C LEU A 333 -8.65 12.81 14.02
N THR A 334 -7.57 12.17 13.55
CA THR A 334 -7.07 12.26 12.17
C THR A 334 -7.08 10.88 11.54
N LEU A 335 -7.52 10.81 10.27
CA LEU A 335 -7.59 9.59 9.46
C LEU A 335 -6.67 9.74 8.27
N SER A 336 -5.78 8.77 8.08
CA SER A 336 -4.78 8.73 7.00
C SER A 336 -4.72 7.37 6.31
N GLY A 337 -4.06 7.31 5.16
CA GLY A 337 -3.72 6.10 4.42
C GLY A 337 -2.25 6.08 4.01
N HIS A 338 -1.98 6.04 2.68
CA HIS A 338 -0.68 6.30 2.04
C HIS A 338 0.37 5.20 2.17
N THR A 339 0.48 4.54 3.31
CA THR A 339 1.63 3.68 3.63
C THR A 339 1.48 2.24 3.17
N HIS A 340 0.25 1.81 2.91
CA HIS A 340 -0.13 0.41 2.65
C HIS A 340 0.33 -0.60 3.72
N GLY A 341 0.77 -0.14 4.89
CA GLY A 341 1.50 -0.98 5.85
C GLY A 341 2.78 -1.57 5.26
N GLY A 342 3.33 -0.96 4.18
CA GLY A 342 4.43 -1.49 3.38
C GLY A 342 4.10 -2.76 2.61
N GLN A 343 2.85 -3.21 2.58
CA GLN A 343 2.36 -4.45 1.91
C GLN A 343 3.05 -5.74 2.38
N PHE A 344 4.08 -5.62 3.17
CA PHE A 344 4.86 -6.71 3.73
C PHE A 344 5.06 -6.53 5.23
N GLY A 345 4.80 -7.59 5.98
CA GLY A 345 5.02 -7.61 7.41
C GLY A 345 5.06 -9.02 7.98
N ILE A 346 5.20 -9.08 9.27
CA ILE A 346 5.10 -10.30 10.06
C ILE A 346 4.21 -10.04 11.26
N LYS A 347 3.47 -11.06 11.68
CA LYS A 347 2.65 -11.04 12.88
C LYS A 347 3.09 -12.17 13.81
N ILE A 348 3.66 -11.81 14.96
CA ILE A 348 4.15 -12.75 15.95
C ILE A 348 3.51 -12.40 17.30
N ALA A 349 2.84 -13.36 17.90
CA ALA A 349 2.19 -13.23 19.23
C ALA A 349 1.27 -11.97 19.34
N GLY A 350 0.57 -11.62 18.25
CA GLY A 350 -0.32 -10.44 18.19
C GLY A 350 0.38 -9.12 17.89
N ILE A 351 1.70 -9.07 17.87
CA ILE A 351 2.48 -7.89 17.49
C ILE A 351 2.70 -7.91 15.99
N GLU A 352 2.30 -6.84 15.33
CA GLU A 352 2.50 -6.64 13.89
C GLU A 352 3.74 -5.76 13.66
N PHE A 353 4.60 -6.16 12.74
CA PHE A 353 5.78 -5.42 12.33
C PHE A 353 5.87 -5.36 10.80
N SER A 354 6.19 -4.21 10.27
CA SER A 354 6.53 -4.03 8.85
C SER A 354 7.86 -3.30 8.71
N PRO A 355 8.73 -3.71 7.77
CA PRO A 355 9.98 -3.00 7.50
C PRO A 355 9.80 -1.53 7.09
N ILE A 356 8.60 -1.15 6.63
CA ILE A 356 8.25 0.24 6.30
C ILE A 356 8.43 1.17 7.52
N TYR A 357 8.37 0.65 8.75
CA TYR A 357 8.66 1.39 9.97
C TYR A 357 10.01 2.12 9.93
N LEU A 358 11.00 1.57 9.22
CA LEU A 358 12.32 2.21 9.06
C LEU A 358 12.27 3.49 8.22
N ALA A 359 11.26 3.62 7.36
CA ALA A 359 11.06 4.78 6.49
C ALA A 359 9.90 5.67 6.95
N GLN A 360 8.87 5.06 7.56
CA GLN A 360 7.64 5.74 7.96
C GLN A 360 7.23 5.33 9.39
N LYS A 361 7.33 6.29 10.31
CA LYS A 361 7.00 6.09 11.73
C LYS A 361 5.53 5.67 11.94
N TYR A 362 4.61 6.29 11.21
CA TYR A 362 3.17 6.05 11.27
C TYR A 362 2.75 5.24 10.05
N TRP A 363 2.84 3.91 10.15
CA TRP A 363 2.69 3.04 8.99
C TRP A 363 1.42 2.19 8.96
N GLY A 364 0.66 2.14 10.04
CA GLY A 364 -0.61 1.39 10.10
C GLY A 364 -1.17 1.26 11.51
N GLY A 365 -2.49 1.30 11.64
CA GLY A 365 -3.20 1.20 12.90
C GLY A 365 -3.31 2.51 13.68
N LEU A 366 -3.56 2.42 14.98
CA LEU A 366 -3.88 3.53 15.86
C LEU A 366 -2.64 4.08 16.57
N TYR A 367 -2.48 5.40 16.54
CA TYR A 367 -1.47 6.16 17.26
C TYR A 367 -2.14 7.23 18.13
N LYS A 368 -1.45 7.61 19.22
CA LYS A 368 -1.96 8.64 20.14
C LYS A 368 -0.84 9.59 20.54
N SER A 369 -1.14 10.88 20.54
CA SER A 369 -0.32 11.94 21.14
C SER A 369 -1.21 12.84 21.97
N LYS A 370 -1.00 12.86 23.29
CA LYS A 370 -1.90 13.57 24.24
C LYS A 370 -3.37 13.13 24.04
N ASN A 371 -4.24 14.07 23.66
CA ASN A 371 -5.67 13.85 23.42
C ASN A 371 -6.01 13.73 21.92
N GLN A 372 -5.01 13.56 21.06
CA GLN A 372 -5.18 13.45 19.62
C GLN A 372 -4.85 12.04 19.17
N TYR A 373 -5.73 11.46 18.35
CA TYR A 373 -5.55 10.15 17.72
C TYR A 373 -5.25 10.32 16.24
N LEU A 374 -4.40 9.44 15.72
CA LEU A 374 -4.20 9.20 14.31
C LEU A 374 -4.52 7.74 14.04
N TYR A 375 -5.37 7.46 13.06
CA TYR A 375 -5.52 6.13 12.49
C TYR A 375 -4.98 6.11 11.07
N VAL A 376 -4.09 5.15 10.78
CA VAL A 376 -3.51 4.94 9.46
C VAL A 376 -4.04 3.63 8.88
N ASN A 377 -4.91 3.74 7.87
CA ASN A 377 -5.48 2.61 7.14
C ASN A 377 -4.44 2.04 6.17
N ARG A 378 -4.40 0.71 6.02
CA ARG A 378 -3.43 0.01 5.16
C ARG A 378 -3.85 -0.08 3.69
N GLY A 379 -5.00 0.49 3.34
CA GLY A 379 -5.53 0.49 1.99
C GLY A 379 -6.10 -0.83 1.51
N LEU A 380 -6.86 -0.77 0.43
CA LEU A 380 -7.49 -1.92 -0.21
C LEU A 380 -6.66 -2.47 -1.38
N GLY A 381 -5.99 -1.61 -2.14
CA GLY A 381 -5.20 -1.96 -3.29
C GLY A 381 -3.74 -2.27 -2.98
N THR A 382 -2.93 -2.31 -4.00
CA THR A 382 -1.48 -2.48 -3.93
C THR A 382 -0.78 -1.43 -4.78
N ILE A 383 0.49 -1.14 -4.46
CA ILE A 383 1.32 -0.23 -5.23
C ILE A 383 2.73 -0.80 -5.39
N GLY A 384 3.30 -0.69 -6.58
CA GLY A 384 4.64 -1.20 -6.88
C GLY A 384 4.69 -2.73 -6.97
N PHE A 385 4.50 -3.44 -5.88
CA PHE A 385 4.41 -4.91 -5.83
C PHE A 385 2.96 -5.36 -5.72
N ASP A 386 2.51 -6.22 -6.65
CA ASP A 386 1.12 -6.69 -6.67
C ASP A 386 0.90 -7.89 -5.75
N GLY A 387 1.12 -7.67 -4.46
CA GLY A 387 0.95 -8.66 -3.40
C GLY A 387 0.93 -8.04 -2.02
N ARG A 388 0.38 -8.78 -1.06
CA ARG A 388 0.34 -8.41 0.36
C ARG A 388 0.71 -9.61 1.22
N ILE A 389 1.66 -9.43 2.13
CA ILE A 389 2.11 -10.49 3.06
C ILE A 389 1.86 -9.99 4.47
N GLU A 390 0.92 -10.61 5.20
CA GLU A 390 0.44 -10.23 6.55
C GLU A 390 -0.16 -8.82 6.66
N MET A 391 -0.09 -8.02 5.62
CA MET A 391 -0.66 -6.67 5.49
C MET A 391 -1.89 -6.70 4.58
N ASN A 392 -2.90 -7.48 4.96
CA ASN A 392 -4.13 -7.68 4.18
C ASN A 392 -4.82 -6.34 3.83
N PRO A 393 -5.60 -6.29 2.72
CA PRO A 393 -6.48 -5.16 2.44
C PRO A 393 -7.40 -4.87 3.61
N GLU A 394 -7.54 -3.60 3.99
CA GLU A 394 -8.17 -3.20 5.25
C GLU A 394 -9.39 -2.31 5.05
N ILE A 395 -10.47 -2.66 5.73
CA ILE A 395 -11.60 -1.76 6.03
C ILE A 395 -11.52 -1.44 7.52
N THR A 396 -11.39 -0.15 7.86
CA THR A 396 -11.37 0.28 9.26
C THR A 396 -12.77 0.68 9.72
N VAL A 397 -13.13 0.25 10.92
CA VAL A 397 -14.33 0.68 11.64
C VAL A 397 -13.90 1.40 12.90
N LEU A 398 -14.23 2.68 13.01
CA LEU A 398 -13.99 3.47 14.21
C LEU A 398 -15.32 3.74 14.90
N ILE A 399 -15.44 3.32 16.15
CA ILE A 399 -16.61 3.57 17.00
C ILE A 399 -16.25 4.66 17.99
N LEU A 400 -16.93 5.80 17.87
CA LEU A 400 -16.69 6.93 18.75
C LEU A 400 -17.50 6.78 20.04
N HIS A 401 -16.84 6.96 21.18
CA HIS A 401 -17.48 6.92 22.48
C HIS A 401 -17.22 8.21 23.25
N ARG A 402 -18.26 8.69 23.93
CA ARG A 402 -18.09 9.73 24.92
C ARG A 402 -17.56 9.11 26.21
N THR A 403 -16.45 9.66 26.74
CA THR A 403 -15.95 9.26 28.06
C THR A 403 -17.02 9.57 29.09
N ARG A 404 -17.44 8.56 29.85
CA ARG A 404 -18.33 8.76 31.00
C ARG A 404 -17.45 9.15 32.19
N ASN A 405 -17.55 10.41 32.66
CA ASN A 405 -16.98 10.77 33.96
C ASN A 405 -17.63 9.85 34.99
N ARG A 406 -16.83 8.99 35.60
CA ARG A 406 -17.24 8.21 36.77
C ARG A 406 -17.23 9.10 38.01
#